data_12ff3b61cfc2da0ff8c738a8a00866c6
#
_entry.id   12ff3b61cfc2da0ff8c738a8a00866c6
#
_cell.length_a   1.000
_cell.length_b   1.000
_cell.length_c   1.000
_cell.angle_alpha   90.00
_cell.angle_beta   90.00
_cell.angle_gamma   90.00
#
_symmetry.space_group_name_H-M   'P 1'
#
loop_
_entity.id
_entity.type
_entity.pdbx_description
1 polymer ?
#
loop_
_entity_poly.entity_id
_entity_poly.type
_entity_poly.pdbx_seq_one_letter_code
_entity_poly.pdbx_strand_id
1 'polypeptide(L)'
;MKYKKLNYLVFFIYLISSSGSYSIERPDINNLIIHEKKKAIGKVEFFNSKKNKESLENYKQNLIIINFWATWCAPCKEEMPQLDKLVSKNKFKEIKVIPINIADEKLEKSREFFEELNINKLEIFYGSSLDLAKLFKLRGIPTTIFIDKEGYEFARVIGFIDFENESLLDWLSNQL
;
A
#
# COMPACT_ATOMS: atom_id res chain seq x y z
N MET A 1 44.74 56.94 -35.66
CA MET A 1 43.80 55.79 -35.72
C MET A 1 43.59 55.27 -34.32
N LYS A 2 42.37 55.48 -33.75
CA LYS A 2 42.08 55.14 -32.35
C LYS A 2 41.28 53.80 -32.37
N TYR A 3 41.83 52.71 -31.80
CA TYR A 3 41.12 51.46 -31.60
C TYR A 3 40.30 51.60 -30.32
N LYS A 4 38.94 51.55 -30.47
CA LYS A 4 38.02 51.41 -29.36
C LYS A 4 38.05 49.97 -28.89
N LYS A 5 38.48 49.74 -27.64
CA LYS A 5 38.33 48.44 -26.97
C LYS A 5 36.87 48.22 -26.61
N LEU A 6 36.24 47.24 -27.24
CA LEU A 6 34.89 46.80 -26.93
C LEU A 6 34.96 45.76 -25.78
N ASN A 7 34.58 46.21 -24.59
CA ASN A 7 34.48 45.33 -23.43
C ASN A 7 33.19 44.51 -23.56
N TYR A 8 33.32 43.24 -23.87
CA TYR A 8 32.22 42.28 -23.74
C TYR A 8 32.09 41.84 -22.27
N LEU A 9 31.08 42.41 -21.63
CA LEU A 9 30.65 42.00 -20.29
C LEU A 9 29.86 40.69 -20.46
N VAL A 10 30.51 39.54 -20.23
CA VAL A 10 29.83 38.25 -20.26
C VAL A 10 29.05 38.10 -18.96
N PHE A 11 27.75 38.32 -19.02
CA PHE A 11 26.83 38.00 -17.93
C PHE A 11 26.68 36.46 -17.86
N PHE A 12 27.41 35.84 -16.96
CA PHE A 12 27.21 34.44 -16.60
C PHE A 12 25.95 34.39 -15.75
N ILE A 13 24.79 34.11 -16.39
CA ILE A 13 23.57 33.79 -15.68
C ILE A 13 23.75 32.37 -15.13
N TYR A 14 24.08 32.23 -13.85
CA TYR A 14 23.98 31.00 -13.10
C TYR A 14 22.50 30.70 -12.93
N LEU A 15 21.95 29.86 -13.82
CA LEU A 15 20.70 29.15 -13.57
C LEU A 15 20.95 28.18 -12.43
N ILE A 16 20.66 28.63 -11.20
CA ILE A 16 20.54 27.74 -10.06
C ILE A 16 19.26 26.92 -10.31
N SER A 17 19.40 25.76 -10.97
CA SER A 17 18.38 24.75 -10.96
C SER A 17 18.29 24.22 -9.52
N SER A 18 17.42 24.80 -8.73
CA SER A 18 16.98 24.20 -7.47
C SER A 18 16.22 22.91 -7.82
N SER A 19 16.95 21.83 -7.96
CA SER A 19 16.36 20.49 -7.86
C SER A 19 15.84 20.37 -6.43
N GLY A 20 14.61 20.79 -6.22
CA GLY A 20 13.88 20.49 -4.99
C GLY A 20 13.83 18.97 -4.88
N SER A 21 14.66 18.42 -4.02
CA SER A 21 14.46 17.05 -3.54
C SER A 21 13.11 17.05 -2.82
N TYR A 22 12.07 16.62 -3.52
CA TYR A 22 10.82 16.24 -2.87
C TYR A 22 11.16 15.03 -2.00
N SER A 23 11.54 15.28 -0.75
CA SER A 23 11.53 14.20 0.24
C SER A 23 10.06 13.83 0.44
N ILE A 24 9.70 12.61 0.06
CA ILE A 24 8.37 12.06 0.39
C ILE A 24 8.29 12.08 1.91
N GLU A 25 7.52 13.02 2.45
CA GLU A 25 7.37 13.18 3.89
C GLU A 25 6.71 11.91 4.45
N ARG A 26 7.28 11.39 5.54
CA ARG A 26 6.71 10.22 6.22
C ARG A 26 5.31 10.60 6.75
N PRO A 27 4.26 9.81 6.48
CA PRO A 27 2.94 10.12 7.01
C PRO A 27 2.94 10.03 8.55
N ASP A 28 2.13 10.86 9.19
CA ASP A 28 1.98 10.87 10.65
C ASP A 28 1.13 9.66 11.10
N ILE A 29 1.76 8.50 11.11
CA ILE A 29 1.18 7.22 11.51
C ILE A 29 2.17 6.53 12.44
N ASN A 30 1.82 6.45 13.72
CA ASN A 30 2.71 6.00 14.77
C ASN A 30 3.22 4.56 14.60
N ASN A 31 2.39 3.68 14.04
CA ASN A 31 2.69 2.25 13.87
C ASN A 31 3.15 1.88 12.45
N LEU A 32 3.45 2.87 11.59
CA LEU A 32 4.01 2.66 10.26
C LEU A 32 5.51 2.40 10.33
N ILE A 33 5.91 1.28 9.78
CA ILE A 33 7.31 0.88 9.62
C ILE A 33 7.66 1.01 8.13
N ILE A 34 8.49 1.99 7.77
CA ILE A 34 9.06 2.13 6.44
C ILE A 34 10.42 1.44 6.46
N HIS A 35 10.68 0.55 5.50
CA HIS A 35 11.93 -0.19 5.44
C HIS A 35 13.04 0.65 4.80
N GLU A 36 14.22 0.74 5.45
CA GLU A 36 15.42 1.36 4.85
C GLU A 36 15.83 0.65 3.56
N LYS A 37 15.65 -0.68 3.51
CA LYS A 37 15.84 -1.50 2.33
C LYS A 37 14.56 -2.29 2.06
N LYS A 38 14.01 -2.16 0.85
CA LYS A 38 12.86 -2.94 0.41
C LYS A 38 13.12 -4.44 0.60
N LYS A 39 12.10 -5.18 1.00
CA LYS A 39 12.22 -6.62 1.28
C LYS A 39 11.63 -7.42 0.13
N ALA A 40 12.42 -8.34 -0.39
CA ALA A 40 11.89 -9.32 -1.33
C ALA A 40 10.82 -10.19 -0.64
N ILE A 41 9.68 -10.34 -1.29
CA ILE A 41 8.61 -11.24 -0.86
C ILE A 41 8.74 -12.51 -1.67
N GLY A 42 8.72 -13.65 -0.99
CA GLY A 42 8.69 -14.95 -1.65
C GLY A 42 7.38 -15.16 -2.42
N LYS A 43 7.23 -16.34 -2.99
CA LYS A 43 5.98 -16.69 -3.69
C LYS A 43 4.81 -16.67 -2.69
N VAL A 44 3.82 -15.82 -2.97
CA VAL A 44 2.62 -15.67 -2.15
C VAL A 44 1.44 -16.23 -2.90
N GLU A 45 0.81 -17.25 -2.34
CA GLU A 45 -0.38 -17.87 -2.91
C GLU A 45 -1.54 -17.77 -1.92
N PHE A 46 -2.72 -17.48 -2.44
CA PHE A 46 -3.96 -17.36 -1.70
C PHE A 46 -5.12 -17.74 -2.62
N PHE A 47 -6.36 -17.69 -2.13
CA PHE A 47 -7.54 -18.06 -2.90
C PHE A 47 -8.54 -16.91 -2.90
N ASN A 48 -9.24 -16.73 -4.01
CA ASN A 48 -10.37 -15.81 -4.10
C ASN A 48 -11.70 -16.49 -3.66
N SER A 49 -12.77 -15.71 -3.60
CA SER A 49 -14.11 -16.19 -3.19
C SER A 49 -14.71 -17.27 -4.11
N LYS A 50 -14.15 -17.47 -5.31
CA LYS A 50 -14.51 -18.55 -6.24
C LYS A 50 -13.65 -19.80 -6.07
N LYS A 51 -12.79 -19.83 -5.05
CA LYS A 51 -11.81 -20.88 -4.76
C LYS A 51 -10.72 -21.03 -5.83
N ASN A 52 -10.53 -20.02 -6.66
CA ASN A 52 -9.41 -20.01 -7.59
C ASN A 52 -8.13 -19.59 -6.85
N LYS A 53 -7.04 -20.27 -7.20
CA LYS A 53 -5.72 -19.94 -6.68
C LYS A 53 -5.21 -18.66 -7.34
N GLU A 54 -4.75 -17.74 -6.52
CA GLU A 54 -4.19 -16.45 -6.91
C GLU A 54 -2.75 -16.35 -6.43
N SER A 55 -1.99 -15.47 -7.06
CA SER A 55 -0.62 -15.12 -6.68
C SER A 55 -0.42 -13.62 -6.75
N LEU A 56 0.44 -13.06 -5.90
CA LEU A 56 0.82 -11.64 -5.99
C LEU A 56 1.41 -11.29 -7.36
N GLU A 57 2.00 -12.24 -8.06
CA GLU A 57 2.55 -12.02 -9.40
C GLU A 57 1.50 -11.60 -10.43
N ASN A 58 0.22 -11.97 -10.22
CA ASN A 58 -0.89 -11.58 -11.08
C ASN A 58 -1.18 -10.07 -11.03
N TYR A 59 -0.67 -9.38 -10.00
CA TYR A 59 -0.92 -7.97 -9.71
C TYR A 59 0.34 -7.10 -9.84
N LYS A 60 1.42 -7.62 -10.42
CA LYS A 60 2.60 -6.82 -10.76
C LYS A 60 2.19 -5.63 -11.63
N GLN A 61 2.89 -4.51 -11.49
CA GLN A 61 2.58 -3.19 -12.07
C GLN A 61 1.60 -2.34 -11.23
N ASN A 62 1.00 -2.91 -10.18
CA ASN A 62 0.21 -2.16 -9.22
C ASN A 62 1.02 -1.88 -7.96
N LEU A 63 0.67 -0.79 -7.26
CA LEU A 63 0.95 -0.69 -5.84
C LEU A 63 -0.02 -1.65 -5.13
N ILE A 64 0.50 -2.60 -4.34
CA ILE A 64 -0.34 -3.59 -3.68
C ILE A 64 -0.42 -3.28 -2.19
N ILE A 65 -1.62 -3.30 -1.65
CA ILE A 65 -1.90 -3.25 -0.22
C ILE A 65 -2.47 -4.60 0.18
N ILE A 66 -1.69 -5.42 0.90
CA ILE A 66 -2.22 -6.61 1.54
C ILE A 66 -2.67 -6.22 2.95
N ASN A 67 -3.91 -6.55 3.30
CA ASN A 67 -4.41 -6.41 4.65
C ASN A 67 -4.77 -7.79 5.21
N PHE A 68 -4.11 -8.21 6.27
CA PHE A 68 -4.39 -9.47 6.96
C PHE A 68 -5.41 -9.24 8.07
N TRP A 69 -6.52 -9.95 8.03
CA TRP A 69 -7.67 -9.71 8.89
C TRP A 69 -8.41 -11.00 9.30
N ALA A 70 -9.40 -10.86 10.18
CA ALA A 70 -10.33 -11.92 10.56
C ALA A 70 -11.70 -11.34 10.96
N THR A 71 -12.76 -12.13 10.90
CA THR A 71 -14.13 -11.65 11.20
C THR A 71 -14.34 -11.23 12.66
N TRP A 72 -13.61 -11.83 13.59
CA TRP A 72 -13.64 -11.53 15.03
C TRP A 72 -12.72 -10.36 15.44
N CYS A 73 -11.95 -9.81 14.53
CA CYS A 73 -10.99 -8.75 14.79
C CYS A 73 -11.69 -7.39 14.82
N ALA A 74 -11.91 -6.81 16.00
CA ALA A 74 -12.61 -5.55 16.15
C ALA A 74 -11.98 -4.38 15.36
N PRO A 75 -10.65 -4.10 15.45
CA PRO A 75 -10.05 -3.03 14.65
C PRO A 75 -10.10 -3.31 13.13
N CYS A 76 -10.16 -4.58 12.71
CA CYS A 76 -10.33 -4.91 11.28
C CYS A 76 -11.72 -4.48 10.76
N LYS A 77 -12.77 -4.52 11.62
CA LYS A 77 -14.11 -4.03 11.28
C LYS A 77 -14.12 -2.52 10.99
N GLU A 78 -13.25 -1.77 11.63
CA GLU A 78 -13.12 -0.33 11.42
C GLU A 78 -12.35 0.00 10.14
N GLU A 79 -11.31 -0.76 9.81
CA GLU A 79 -10.47 -0.53 8.62
C GLU A 79 -11.16 -0.92 7.30
N MET A 80 -11.89 -2.03 7.30
CA MET A 80 -12.35 -2.65 6.06
C MET A 80 -13.26 -1.75 5.21
N PRO A 81 -14.24 -0.99 5.78
CA PRO A 81 -15.03 -0.01 5.03
C PRO A 81 -14.18 1.14 4.48
N GLN A 82 -13.11 1.53 5.16
CA GLN A 82 -12.21 2.59 4.71
C GLN A 82 -11.37 2.11 3.51
N LEU A 83 -10.92 0.84 3.51
CA LEU A 83 -10.25 0.21 2.37
C LEU A 83 -11.19 0.11 1.16
N ASP A 84 -12.47 -0.20 1.37
CA ASP A 84 -13.49 -0.23 0.31
C ASP A 84 -13.70 1.15 -0.32
N LYS A 85 -13.71 2.20 0.51
CA LYS A 85 -13.75 3.59 0.04
C LYS A 85 -12.46 3.98 -0.70
N LEU A 86 -11.28 3.52 -0.24
CA LEU A 86 -10.00 3.81 -0.86
C LEU A 86 -9.99 3.35 -2.32
N VAL A 87 -10.35 2.09 -2.58
CA VAL A 87 -10.38 1.53 -3.95
C VAL A 87 -11.44 2.16 -4.84
N SER A 88 -12.42 2.85 -4.26
CA SER A 88 -13.46 3.57 -5.01
C SER A 88 -12.99 4.91 -5.57
N LYS A 89 -11.86 5.45 -5.07
CA LYS A 89 -11.33 6.76 -5.48
C LYS A 89 -10.49 6.63 -6.76
N ASN A 90 -10.84 7.36 -7.82
CA ASN A 90 -10.11 7.34 -9.10
C ASN A 90 -8.60 7.62 -8.96
N LYS A 91 -8.21 8.44 -7.97
CA LYS A 91 -6.81 8.75 -7.65
C LYS A 91 -6.00 7.47 -7.35
N PHE A 92 -6.64 6.43 -6.81
CA PHE A 92 -5.99 5.19 -6.37
C PHE A 92 -6.33 3.97 -7.23
N LYS A 93 -6.77 4.17 -8.47
CA LYS A 93 -7.09 3.06 -9.40
C LYS A 93 -5.92 2.11 -9.70
N GLU A 94 -4.69 2.56 -9.49
CA GLU A 94 -3.47 1.76 -9.65
C GLU A 94 -3.08 1.02 -8.37
N ILE A 95 -3.86 1.16 -7.30
CA ILE A 95 -3.69 0.38 -6.07
C ILE A 95 -4.56 -0.87 -6.15
N LYS A 96 -3.94 -2.04 -6.00
CA LYS A 96 -4.66 -3.29 -5.75
C LYS A 96 -4.70 -3.58 -4.26
N VAL A 97 -5.88 -3.56 -3.67
CA VAL A 97 -6.09 -3.99 -2.28
C VAL A 97 -6.44 -5.47 -2.27
N ILE A 98 -5.75 -6.24 -1.43
CA ILE A 98 -5.91 -7.68 -1.27
C ILE A 98 -6.15 -7.99 0.22
N PRO A 99 -7.40 -7.88 0.70
CA PRO A 99 -7.74 -8.22 2.08
C PRO A 99 -7.80 -9.75 2.22
N ILE A 100 -6.82 -10.33 2.92
CA ILE A 100 -6.73 -11.79 3.11
C ILE A 100 -7.23 -12.16 4.50
N ASN A 101 -8.35 -12.88 4.57
CA ASN A 101 -8.76 -13.53 5.81
C ASN A 101 -7.79 -14.66 6.12
N ILE A 102 -7.09 -14.54 7.26
CA ILE A 102 -6.14 -15.55 7.73
C ILE A 102 -6.68 -16.34 8.93
N ALA A 103 -7.92 -16.11 9.34
CA ALA A 103 -8.57 -16.98 10.28
C ALA A 103 -8.93 -18.30 9.57
N ASP A 104 -8.85 -19.39 10.30
CA ASP A 104 -9.28 -20.70 9.79
C ASP A 104 -10.81 -20.81 9.85
N GLU A 105 -11.47 -19.97 9.04
CA GLU A 105 -12.91 -19.78 9.01
C GLU A 105 -13.50 -20.20 7.67
N LYS A 106 -14.80 -20.58 7.68
CA LYS A 106 -15.53 -20.83 6.44
C LYS A 106 -15.70 -19.52 5.67
N LEU A 107 -15.64 -19.60 4.34
CA LEU A 107 -15.80 -18.45 3.44
C LEU A 107 -17.11 -17.67 3.65
N GLU A 108 -18.16 -18.39 4.06
CA GLU A 108 -19.48 -17.81 4.36
C GLU A 108 -19.39 -16.72 5.43
N LYS A 109 -18.57 -16.91 6.47
CA LYS A 109 -18.36 -15.88 7.50
C LYS A 109 -17.73 -14.60 6.95
N SER A 110 -16.80 -14.73 5.99
CA SER A 110 -16.23 -13.56 5.31
C SER A 110 -17.27 -12.84 4.46
N ARG A 111 -18.20 -13.56 3.84
CA ARG A 111 -19.31 -12.97 3.07
C ARG A 111 -20.27 -12.22 3.98
N GLU A 112 -20.71 -12.85 5.07
CA GLU A 112 -21.58 -12.22 6.09
C GLU A 112 -20.93 -10.94 6.65
N PHE A 113 -19.62 -10.98 6.94
CA PHE A 113 -18.86 -9.82 7.41
C PHE A 113 -18.84 -8.68 6.36
N PHE A 114 -18.63 -8.99 5.08
CA PHE A 114 -18.66 -7.99 4.00
C PHE A 114 -20.06 -7.39 3.82
N GLU A 115 -21.11 -8.21 3.93
CA GLU A 115 -22.50 -7.76 3.87
C GLU A 115 -22.86 -6.87 5.07
N GLU A 116 -22.50 -7.29 6.30
CA GLU A 116 -22.73 -6.49 7.53
C GLU A 116 -22.11 -5.10 7.44
N LEU A 117 -20.92 -4.98 6.86
CA LEU A 117 -20.16 -3.73 6.75
C LEU A 117 -20.41 -2.98 5.42
N ASN A 118 -21.30 -3.46 4.57
CA ASN A 118 -21.61 -2.89 3.24
C ASN A 118 -20.36 -2.73 2.36
N ILE A 119 -19.44 -3.70 2.38
CA ILE A 119 -18.23 -3.73 1.56
C ILE A 119 -18.60 -4.27 0.18
N ASN A 120 -18.40 -3.45 -0.86
CA ASN A 120 -18.91 -3.74 -2.21
C ASN A 120 -17.85 -3.69 -3.31
N LYS A 121 -16.67 -3.13 -3.06
CA LYS A 121 -15.59 -2.94 -4.04
C LYS A 121 -14.43 -3.88 -3.81
N LEU A 122 -14.22 -4.30 -2.57
CA LEU A 122 -13.18 -5.24 -2.23
C LEU A 122 -13.59 -6.68 -2.60
N GLU A 123 -12.63 -7.44 -3.04
CA GLU A 123 -12.77 -8.88 -3.23
C GLU A 123 -12.42 -9.63 -1.94
N ILE A 124 -13.05 -10.79 -1.72
CA ILE A 124 -12.74 -11.66 -0.58
C ILE A 124 -11.61 -12.60 -0.99
N PHE A 125 -10.51 -12.54 -0.22
CA PHE A 125 -9.40 -13.48 -0.33
C PHE A 125 -9.21 -14.22 1.00
N TYR A 126 -8.67 -15.42 0.91
CA TYR A 126 -8.33 -16.24 2.08
C TYR A 126 -7.11 -17.12 1.76
N GLY A 127 -6.43 -17.57 2.79
CA GLY A 127 -5.24 -18.40 2.60
C GLY A 127 -4.86 -19.16 3.85
N SER A 128 -3.84 -20.00 3.76
CA SER A 128 -3.31 -20.71 4.92
C SER A 128 -2.80 -19.72 5.96
N SER A 129 -3.47 -19.66 7.11
CA SER A 129 -3.10 -18.77 8.22
C SER A 129 -1.65 -18.98 8.65
N LEU A 130 -1.23 -20.23 8.77
CA LEU A 130 0.11 -20.59 9.23
C LEU A 130 1.19 -20.21 8.23
N ASP A 131 0.98 -20.48 6.93
CA ASP A 131 1.98 -20.24 5.89
C ASP A 131 2.14 -18.76 5.64
N LEU A 132 1.03 -18.02 5.55
CA LEU A 132 1.06 -16.56 5.36
C LEU A 132 1.61 -15.85 6.60
N ALA A 133 1.24 -16.28 7.81
CA ALA A 133 1.79 -15.72 9.04
C ALA A 133 3.31 -15.92 9.15
N LYS A 134 3.81 -17.09 8.76
CA LYS A 134 5.26 -17.36 8.73
C LYS A 134 5.96 -16.53 7.66
N LEU A 135 5.43 -16.51 6.43
CA LEU A 135 6.01 -15.81 5.30
C LEU A 135 6.16 -14.32 5.58
N PHE A 136 5.09 -13.68 6.06
CA PHE A 136 5.07 -12.25 6.36
C PHE A 136 5.54 -11.92 7.79
N LYS A 137 5.88 -12.92 8.59
CA LYS A 137 6.28 -12.76 10.01
C LYS A 137 5.25 -11.92 10.78
N LEU A 138 3.98 -12.27 10.61
CA LEU A 138 2.88 -11.57 11.26
C LEU A 138 2.96 -11.71 12.78
N ARG A 139 2.74 -10.61 13.49
CA ARG A 139 2.72 -10.54 14.95
C ARG A 139 1.32 -10.36 15.52
N GLY A 140 0.35 -10.11 14.65
CA GLY A 140 -1.06 -9.87 14.98
C GLY A 140 -1.83 -9.39 13.77
N ILE A 141 -3.13 -9.17 13.97
CA ILE A 141 -4.03 -8.56 13.00
C ILE A 141 -4.77 -7.37 13.63
N PRO A 142 -5.14 -6.38 12.84
CA PRO A 142 -4.80 -6.26 11.43
C PRO A 142 -3.29 -6.04 11.22
N THR A 143 -2.78 -6.47 10.09
CA THR A 143 -1.45 -6.11 9.61
C THR A 143 -1.57 -5.73 8.14
N THR A 144 -1.13 -4.52 7.80
CA THR A 144 -1.12 -4.01 6.44
C THR A 144 0.31 -4.01 5.88
N ILE A 145 0.48 -4.57 4.68
CA ILE A 145 1.76 -4.63 3.97
C ILE A 145 1.64 -3.81 2.69
N PHE A 146 2.58 -2.89 2.46
CA PHE A 146 2.68 -2.09 1.24
C PHE A 146 3.77 -2.64 0.34
N ILE A 147 3.41 -2.99 -0.90
CA ILE A 147 4.27 -3.63 -1.88
C ILE A 147 4.31 -2.75 -3.12
N ASP A 148 5.50 -2.46 -3.62
CA ASP A 148 5.70 -1.64 -4.79
C ASP A 148 5.42 -2.39 -6.11
N LYS A 149 5.51 -1.65 -7.23
CA LYS A 149 5.26 -2.18 -8.59
C LYS A 149 6.28 -3.26 -9.01
N GLU A 150 7.43 -3.31 -8.36
CA GLU A 150 8.47 -4.31 -8.56
C GLU A 150 8.24 -5.58 -7.73
N GLY A 151 7.30 -5.53 -6.76
CA GLY A 151 6.94 -6.66 -5.91
C GLY A 151 7.73 -6.75 -4.60
N TYR A 152 8.33 -5.65 -4.13
CA TYR A 152 9.04 -5.58 -2.86
C TYR A 152 8.17 -4.92 -1.79
N GLU A 153 8.17 -5.48 -0.60
CA GLU A 153 7.62 -4.81 0.57
C GLU A 153 8.49 -3.62 0.94
N PHE A 154 7.92 -2.42 0.92
CA PHE A 154 8.63 -1.19 1.30
C PHE A 154 8.15 -0.60 2.61
N ALA A 155 6.95 -0.96 3.07
CA ALA A 155 6.43 -0.54 4.36
C ALA A 155 5.39 -1.52 4.91
N ARG A 156 5.11 -1.43 6.21
CA ARG A 156 4.00 -2.14 6.87
C ARG A 156 3.45 -1.37 8.06
N VAL A 157 2.22 -1.66 8.39
CA VAL A 157 1.57 -1.25 9.63
C VAL A 157 1.17 -2.49 10.42
N ILE A 158 1.45 -2.51 11.73
CA ILE A 158 1.02 -3.57 12.64
C ILE A 158 -0.03 -2.99 13.58
N GLY A 159 -1.25 -3.49 13.54
CA GLY A 159 -2.42 -2.91 14.19
C GLY A 159 -3.19 -1.97 13.28
N PHE A 160 -4.19 -1.30 13.84
CA PHE A 160 -5.11 -0.41 13.13
C PHE A 160 -4.39 0.72 12.38
N ILE A 161 -4.90 1.02 11.20
CA ILE A 161 -4.51 2.18 10.40
C ILE A 161 -5.77 2.88 9.90
N ASP A 162 -5.79 4.21 10.02
CA ASP A 162 -6.85 5.03 9.44
C ASP A 162 -6.57 5.29 7.96
N PHE A 163 -7.27 4.59 7.06
CA PHE A 163 -7.16 4.78 5.60
C PHE A 163 -7.89 6.05 5.09
N GLU A 164 -8.53 6.81 5.97
CA GLU A 164 -9.08 8.12 5.65
C GLU A 164 -8.14 9.27 6.06
N ASN A 165 -7.02 8.97 6.76
CA ASN A 165 -6.01 9.95 7.14
C ASN A 165 -5.37 10.60 5.91
N GLU A 166 -5.45 11.93 5.81
CA GLU A 166 -4.98 12.68 4.63
C GLU A 166 -3.48 12.50 4.39
N SER A 167 -2.66 12.48 5.44
CA SER A 167 -1.21 12.32 5.27
C SER A 167 -0.84 10.92 4.75
N LEU A 168 -1.61 9.87 5.11
CA LEU A 168 -1.48 8.54 4.53
C LEU A 168 -1.87 8.55 3.04
N LEU A 169 -2.99 9.19 2.71
CA LEU A 169 -3.50 9.25 1.33
C LEU A 169 -2.53 10.00 0.42
N ASP A 170 -1.92 11.09 0.90
CA ASP A 170 -0.91 11.82 0.16
C ASP A 170 0.37 11.02 0.01
N TRP A 171 0.81 10.33 1.08
CA TRP A 171 1.96 9.46 1.01
C TRP A 171 1.75 8.32 0.00
N LEU A 172 0.60 7.65 0.01
CA LEU A 172 0.24 6.61 -0.97
C LEU A 172 0.21 7.15 -2.39
N SER A 173 -0.31 8.37 -2.58
CA SER A 173 -0.34 9.03 -3.89
C SER A 173 1.05 9.27 -4.47
N ASN A 174 2.03 9.52 -3.61
CA ASN A 174 3.42 9.72 -4.01
C ASN A 174 4.16 8.40 -4.31
N GLN A 175 3.55 7.25 -4.05
CA GLN A 175 4.08 5.92 -4.41
C GLN A 175 3.56 5.43 -5.77
N LEU A 176 2.59 6.11 -6.38
CA LEU A 176 1.99 5.74 -7.67
C LEU A 176 2.80 6.26 -8.86
#